data_dbd8cb67465a7ffcd99ea74afa3778ec
#
_entry.id   dbd8cb67465a7ffcd99ea74afa3778ec
#
_cell.length_a   1.000
_cell.length_b   1.000
_cell.length_c   1.000
_cell.angle_alpha   90.00
_cell.angle_beta   90.00
_cell.angle_gamma   90.00
#
_symmetry.space_group_name_H-M   'P 1'
#
loop_
_entity.id
_entity.type
_entity.pdbx_description
1 polymer ?
#
loop_
_entity_poly.entity_id
_entity_poly.type
_entity_poly.pdbx_seq_one_letter_code
_entity_poly.pdbx_strand_id
1 'polypeptide(L)'
;MRETTCAQRIFLQLRLHDSIVALKKKVDEGPADKVYDVDLTYITSRGKWYYASWKGDVHKSGGIATNIGVHFYDMLQWVFGPVQRNIVHVMSFDRVAGFLELKKARVRYFLCINADCLPENAVQGEKKTYRTINIDGNEFEFSVGFTELHTKSYQKIMAGEGFRISETRPCIEIVSDIRHANPIGFVGDYHPLAKMPLSPHPFGWDEVKN
;
A
#
# COMPACT_ATOMS: atom_id res chain seq x y z
N MET A 1 -30.52 24.40 -19.27
CA MET A 1 -29.30 23.57 -19.47
C MET A 1 -29.11 22.71 -18.23
N ARG A 2 -29.20 21.39 -18.33
CA ARG A 2 -28.85 20.50 -17.23
C ARG A 2 -27.32 20.44 -17.17
N GLU A 3 -26.71 20.97 -16.11
CA GLU A 3 -25.30 20.72 -15.83
C GLU A 3 -25.14 19.22 -15.61
N THR A 4 -24.57 18.54 -16.57
CA THR A 4 -24.11 17.15 -16.42
C THR A 4 -22.87 17.19 -15.54
N THR A 5 -23.07 17.17 -14.23
CA THR A 5 -21.97 16.94 -13.29
C THR A 5 -21.45 15.53 -13.55
N CYS A 6 -20.37 15.43 -14.32
CA CYS A 6 -19.66 14.19 -14.53
C CYS A 6 -19.13 13.70 -13.16
N ALA A 7 -19.80 12.73 -12.56
CA ALA A 7 -19.40 12.16 -11.28
C ALA A 7 -18.16 11.30 -11.50
N GLN A 8 -16.97 11.87 -11.29
CA GLN A 8 -15.72 11.12 -11.37
C GLN A 8 -15.65 10.11 -10.23
N ARG A 9 -15.34 8.85 -10.56
CA ARG A 9 -15.20 7.73 -9.62
C ARG A 9 -13.81 7.12 -9.74
N ILE A 10 -13.27 6.62 -8.63
CA ILE A 10 -11.91 6.09 -8.56
C ILE A 10 -11.93 4.61 -8.17
N PHE A 11 -11.00 3.86 -8.76
CA PHE A 11 -10.75 2.45 -8.50
C PHE A 11 -9.76 2.25 -7.36
N LEU A 12 -10.25 2.22 -6.11
CA LEU A 12 -9.49 1.78 -4.95
C LEU A 12 -10.21 0.59 -4.32
N GLN A 13 -10.10 -0.55 -4.99
CA GLN A 13 -10.96 -1.72 -4.80
C GLN A 13 -10.75 -2.47 -3.48
N LEU A 14 -9.65 -2.24 -2.74
CA LEU A 14 -9.39 -2.97 -1.49
C LEU A 14 -10.46 -2.73 -0.43
N ARG A 15 -11.10 -1.55 -0.42
CA ARG A 15 -12.25 -1.27 0.46
C ARG A 15 -13.44 -2.20 0.22
N LEU A 16 -13.52 -2.85 -0.95
CA LEU A 16 -14.60 -3.77 -1.32
C LEU A 16 -14.28 -5.23 -0.98
N HIS A 17 -13.10 -5.51 -0.45
CA HIS A 17 -12.71 -6.85 -0.04
C HIS A 17 -13.47 -7.25 1.23
N ASP A 18 -14.13 -8.41 1.21
CA ASP A 18 -15.04 -8.81 2.30
C ASP A 18 -14.36 -8.85 3.67
N SER A 19 -13.12 -9.36 3.76
CA SER A 19 -12.35 -9.32 5.02
C SER A 19 -12.03 -7.90 5.47
N ILE A 20 -11.76 -6.97 4.54
CA ILE A 20 -11.48 -5.57 4.87
C ILE A 20 -12.75 -4.86 5.36
N VAL A 21 -13.90 -5.17 4.76
CA VAL A 21 -15.20 -4.67 5.23
C VAL A 21 -15.48 -5.17 6.66
N ALA A 22 -15.22 -6.46 6.92
CA ALA A 22 -15.37 -7.05 8.26
C ALA A 22 -14.40 -6.41 9.27
N LEU A 23 -13.14 -6.19 8.88
CA LEU A 23 -12.15 -5.50 9.71
C LEU A 23 -12.60 -4.07 10.05
N LYS A 24 -13.06 -3.30 9.05
CA LYS A 24 -13.60 -1.95 9.26
C LYS A 24 -14.71 -1.96 10.30
N LYS A 25 -15.69 -2.87 10.16
CA LYS A 25 -16.78 -3.00 11.12
C LYS A 25 -16.26 -3.29 12.53
N LYS A 26 -15.32 -4.25 12.68
CA LYS A 26 -14.70 -4.59 13.98
C LYS A 26 -13.99 -3.38 14.61
N VAL A 27 -13.30 -2.55 13.81
CA VAL A 27 -12.61 -1.35 14.30
C VAL A 27 -13.62 -0.27 14.70
N ASP A 28 -14.72 -0.11 13.96
CA ASP A 28 -15.75 0.89 14.28
C ASP A 28 -16.55 0.54 15.54
N GLU A 29 -16.86 -0.75 15.74
CA GLU A 29 -17.58 -1.27 16.91
C GLU A 29 -16.65 -1.45 18.14
N GLY A 30 -15.33 -1.39 17.95
CA GLY A 30 -14.36 -1.55 19.02
C GLY A 30 -14.19 -0.28 19.88
N PRO A 31 -13.43 -0.36 20.99
CA PRO A 31 -13.19 0.78 21.88
C PRO A 31 -12.68 2.01 21.13
N ALA A 32 -13.20 3.17 21.49
CA ALA A 32 -12.89 4.44 20.78
C ALA A 32 -11.41 4.86 20.93
N ASP A 33 -10.82 4.51 22.07
CA ASP A 33 -9.44 4.82 22.46
C ASP A 33 -8.44 3.74 22.03
N LYS A 34 -8.90 2.63 21.47
CA LYS A 34 -8.00 1.57 21.03
C LYS A 34 -7.19 2.00 19.82
N VAL A 35 -5.86 1.86 19.95
CA VAL A 35 -4.89 2.00 18.86
C VAL A 35 -4.32 0.62 18.52
N TYR A 36 -4.44 0.22 17.26
CA TYR A 36 -3.98 -1.07 16.76
C TYR A 36 -2.52 -1.00 16.30
N ASP A 37 -1.72 -2.01 16.65
CA ASP A 37 -0.39 -2.20 16.06
C ASP A 37 -0.50 -3.02 14.78
N VAL A 38 0.00 -2.48 13.67
CA VAL A 38 -0.17 -3.09 12.34
C VAL A 38 1.16 -3.20 11.62
N ASP A 39 1.49 -4.42 11.15
CA ASP A 39 2.57 -4.65 10.21
C ASP A 39 1.98 -5.03 8.84
N LEU A 40 2.21 -4.20 7.84
CA LEU A 40 1.83 -4.46 6.46
C LEU A 40 3.05 -4.89 5.65
N THR A 41 3.04 -6.10 5.14
CA THR A 41 4.05 -6.61 4.21
C THR A 41 3.41 -6.92 2.86
N TYR A 42 3.95 -6.34 1.79
CA TYR A 42 3.61 -6.71 0.43
C TYR A 42 4.86 -6.83 -0.42
N ILE A 43 5.18 -8.03 -0.86
CA ILE A 43 6.30 -8.32 -1.73
C ILE A 43 5.74 -9.00 -2.97
N THR A 44 6.02 -8.46 -4.16
CA THR A 44 5.57 -9.05 -5.43
C THR A 44 6.73 -9.03 -6.42
N SER A 45 7.29 -10.20 -6.70
CA SER A 45 8.39 -10.33 -7.66
C SER A 45 7.99 -9.79 -9.03
N ARG A 46 8.74 -8.81 -9.52
CA ARG A 46 8.60 -8.27 -10.87
C ARG A 46 9.83 -8.63 -11.69
N GLY A 47 9.60 -9.06 -12.93
CA GLY A 47 10.70 -9.34 -13.86
C GLY A 47 11.37 -8.06 -14.38
N LYS A 48 12.49 -8.21 -15.09
CA LYS A 48 13.25 -7.09 -15.69
C LYS A 48 12.39 -6.17 -16.57
N TRP A 49 11.33 -6.70 -17.19
CA TRP A 49 10.37 -5.91 -17.98
C TRP A 49 9.75 -4.75 -17.21
N TYR A 50 9.55 -4.90 -15.88
CA TYR A 50 8.97 -3.84 -15.06
C TYR A 50 9.88 -2.62 -15.04
N TYR A 51 11.17 -2.84 -14.82
CA TYR A 51 12.18 -1.77 -14.75
C TYR A 51 12.46 -1.14 -16.13
N ALA A 52 12.30 -1.89 -17.22
CA ALA A 52 12.40 -1.37 -18.58
C ALA A 52 11.15 -0.58 -19.02
N SER A 53 10.02 -0.78 -18.34
CA SER A 53 8.77 -0.08 -18.65
C SER A 53 8.69 1.28 -17.94
N TRP A 54 7.71 2.10 -18.36
CA TRP A 54 7.42 3.37 -17.69
C TRP A 54 7.12 3.21 -16.19
N LYS A 55 6.69 2.01 -15.73
CA LYS A 55 6.41 1.73 -14.33
C LYS A 55 7.65 1.70 -13.45
N GLY A 56 8.80 1.31 -14.01
CA GLY A 56 10.09 1.34 -13.32
C GLY A 56 10.72 2.73 -13.24
N ASP A 57 10.27 3.66 -14.07
CA ASP A 57 10.73 5.04 -14.05
C ASP A 57 9.94 5.82 -12.99
N VAL A 58 10.60 6.19 -11.89
CA VAL A 58 9.99 6.91 -10.75
C VAL A 58 9.40 8.25 -11.17
N HIS A 59 10.04 8.95 -12.10
CA HIS A 59 9.55 10.26 -12.56
C HIS A 59 8.22 10.14 -13.34
N LYS A 60 8.05 9.05 -14.10
CA LYS A 60 6.83 8.80 -14.89
C LYS A 60 5.73 8.15 -14.06
N SER A 61 6.07 7.17 -13.24
CA SER A 61 5.11 6.34 -12.54
C SER A 61 4.82 6.81 -11.11
N GLY A 62 5.74 7.56 -10.51
CA GLY A 62 5.72 7.88 -9.08
C GLY A 62 6.19 6.73 -8.18
N GLY A 63 6.77 5.66 -8.74
CA GLY A 63 7.38 4.57 -8.01
C GLY A 63 6.39 3.62 -7.33
N ILE A 64 6.90 2.84 -6.38
CA ILE A 64 6.16 1.79 -5.68
C ILE A 64 5.03 2.37 -4.82
N ALA A 65 5.26 3.51 -4.18
CA ALA A 65 4.24 4.18 -3.37
C ALA A 65 2.99 4.51 -4.19
N THR A 66 3.16 4.93 -5.45
CA THR A 66 2.05 5.23 -6.37
C THR A 66 1.45 3.96 -6.97
N ASN A 67 2.30 3.06 -7.53
CA ASN A 67 1.83 1.93 -8.31
C ASN A 67 1.19 0.83 -7.45
N ILE A 68 1.61 0.71 -6.20
CA ILE A 68 1.21 -0.36 -5.26
C ILE A 68 0.66 0.24 -3.98
N GLY A 69 1.42 1.15 -3.37
CA GLY A 69 1.15 1.69 -2.04
C GLY A 69 -0.18 2.39 -1.93
N VAL A 70 -0.62 3.11 -2.96
CA VAL A 70 -1.88 3.86 -2.97
C VAL A 70 -3.08 3.01 -2.55
N HIS A 71 -3.15 1.76 -2.99
CA HIS A 71 -4.25 0.86 -2.64
C HIS A 71 -4.26 0.49 -1.16
N PHE A 72 -3.06 0.24 -0.60
CA PHE A 72 -2.92 -0.09 0.81
C PHE A 72 -3.12 1.13 1.72
N TYR A 73 -2.57 2.29 1.35
CA TYR A 73 -2.74 3.52 2.12
C TYR A 73 -4.20 3.96 2.17
N ASP A 74 -4.92 3.81 1.06
CA ASP A 74 -6.35 4.04 1.00
C ASP A 74 -7.14 3.11 1.93
N MET A 75 -6.87 1.82 1.84
CA MET A 75 -7.48 0.80 2.69
C MET A 75 -7.23 1.08 4.18
N LEU A 76 -5.96 1.34 4.55
CA LEU A 76 -5.57 1.60 5.93
C LEU A 76 -6.28 2.82 6.50
N GLN A 77 -6.33 3.94 5.75
CA GLN A 77 -7.06 5.13 6.20
C GLN A 77 -8.56 4.89 6.30
N TRP A 78 -9.13 4.14 5.38
CA TRP A 78 -10.54 3.80 5.43
C TRP A 78 -10.89 2.97 6.66
N VAL A 79 -10.02 2.03 7.06
CA VAL A 79 -10.21 1.17 8.23
C VAL A 79 -9.93 1.91 9.53
N PHE A 80 -8.76 2.55 9.65
CA PHE A 80 -8.22 3.05 10.92
C PHE A 80 -8.30 4.57 11.08
N GLY A 81 -8.88 5.26 10.11
CA GLY A 81 -9.04 6.72 10.13
C GLY A 81 -7.86 7.47 9.51
N PRO A 82 -7.92 8.81 9.52
CA PRO A 82 -6.97 9.67 8.81
C PRO A 82 -5.54 9.54 9.34
N VAL A 83 -4.58 9.79 8.45
CA VAL A 83 -3.16 9.87 8.80
C VAL A 83 -2.89 11.10 9.66
N GLN A 84 -2.07 10.94 10.70
CA GLN A 84 -1.60 11.99 11.59
C GLN A 84 -0.10 12.23 11.40
N ARG A 85 0.66 11.18 11.05
CA ARG A 85 2.09 11.25 10.80
C ARG A 85 2.51 10.24 9.75
N ASN A 86 3.42 10.64 8.86
CA ASN A 86 4.01 9.80 7.83
C ASN A 86 5.53 9.90 7.92
N ILE A 87 6.21 8.76 8.08
CA ILE A 87 7.67 8.66 8.15
C ILE A 87 8.13 7.66 7.09
N VAL A 88 9.10 8.04 6.27
CA VAL A 88 9.73 7.15 5.31
C VAL A 88 11.10 6.73 5.84
N HIS A 89 11.30 5.43 6.01
CA HIS A 89 12.56 4.87 6.50
C HIS A 89 13.50 4.46 5.36
N VAL A 90 12.93 3.84 4.32
CA VAL A 90 13.65 3.38 3.14
C VAL A 90 12.84 3.69 1.89
N MET A 91 13.49 4.20 0.87
CA MET A 91 12.92 4.38 -0.46
C MET A 91 14.00 4.10 -1.50
N SER A 92 13.74 3.13 -2.39
CA SER A 92 14.63 2.79 -3.50
C SER A 92 13.81 2.37 -4.73
N PHE A 93 14.49 2.03 -5.81
CA PHE A 93 13.85 1.59 -7.05
C PHE A 93 12.98 0.33 -6.88
N ASP A 94 13.27 -0.53 -5.90
CA ASP A 94 12.64 -1.83 -5.69
C ASP A 94 11.77 -1.91 -4.43
N ARG A 95 11.83 -0.94 -3.51
CA ARG A 95 11.10 -0.98 -2.24
C ARG A 95 10.81 0.40 -1.65
N VAL A 96 9.78 0.42 -0.83
CA VAL A 96 9.51 1.53 0.08
C VAL A 96 9.07 0.98 1.44
N ALA A 97 9.63 1.52 2.52
CA ALA A 97 9.26 1.16 3.87
C ALA A 97 9.11 2.41 4.74
N GLY A 98 8.14 2.38 5.63
CA GLY A 98 7.88 3.52 6.49
C GLY A 98 6.92 3.20 7.62
N PHE A 99 6.51 4.27 8.28
CA PHE A 99 5.59 4.26 9.40
C PHE A 99 4.47 5.28 9.19
N LEU A 100 3.23 4.84 9.35
CA LEU A 100 2.05 5.70 9.35
C LEU A 100 1.40 5.66 10.73
N GLU A 101 1.25 6.81 11.34
CA GLU A 101 0.40 6.99 12.50
C GLU A 101 -0.98 7.43 12.02
N LEU A 102 -1.97 6.56 12.25
CA LEU A 102 -3.36 6.79 11.91
C LEU A 102 -4.16 7.05 13.19
N LYS A 103 -5.36 7.60 13.09
CA LYS A 103 -6.20 7.89 14.25
C LYS A 103 -6.37 6.68 15.18
N LYS A 104 -6.50 5.47 14.62
CA LYS A 104 -6.73 4.22 15.38
C LYS A 104 -5.64 3.15 15.12
N ALA A 105 -4.51 3.47 14.47
CA ALA A 105 -3.45 2.48 14.26
C ALA A 105 -2.05 3.11 14.13
N ARG A 106 -1.06 2.31 14.49
CA ARG A 106 0.37 2.51 14.20
C ARG A 106 0.76 1.46 13.19
N VAL A 107 1.13 1.88 11.98
CA VAL A 107 1.34 0.97 10.86
C VAL A 107 2.79 1.04 10.40
N ARG A 108 3.53 -0.05 10.54
CA ARG A 108 4.82 -0.25 9.88
C ARG A 108 4.54 -0.92 8.53
N TYR A 109 4.96 -0.32 7.44
CA TYR A 109 4.74 -0.90 6.12
C TYR A 109 6.05 -1.21 5.40
N PHE A 110 6.04 -2.30 4.63
CA PHE A 110 7.11 -2.71 3.72
C PHE A 110 6.49 -3.18 2.41
N LEU A 111 6.77 -2.43 1.33
CA LEU A 111 6.31 -2.73 -0.02
C LEU A 111 7.53 -2.95 -0.90
N CYS A 112 7.60 -4.10 -1.59
CA CYS A 112 8.77 -4.47 -2.39
C CYS A 112 8.37 -5.20 -3.67
N ILE A 113 9.13 -4.97 -4.74
CA ILE A 113 8.95 -5.64 -6.04
C ILE A 113 10.10 -6.57 -6.41
N ASN A 114 11.04 -6.78 -5.50
CA ASN A 114 12.21 -7.63 -5.69
C ASN A 114 11.96 -9.04 -5.16
N ALA A 115 12.30 -10.04 -5.97
CA ALA A 115 12.20 -11.45 -5.59
C ALA A 115 13.08 -11.82 -4.39
N ASP A 116 14.25 -11.17 -4.25
CA ASP A 116 15.20 -11.44 -3.17
C ASP A 116 14.64 -11.11 -1.79
N CYS A 117 13.56 -10.33 -1.73
CA CYS A 117 12.86 -9.99 -0.49
C CYS A 117 11.79 -11.01 -0.09
N LEU A 118 11.51 -12.02 -0.94
CA LEU A 118 10.52 -13.04 -0.61
C LEU A 118 11.02 -13.92 0.56
N PRO A 119 10.18 -14.17 1.57
CA PRO A 119 10.54 -15.08 2.65
C PRO A 119 10.67 -16.53 2.12
N GLU A 120 11.51 -17.32 2.78
CA GLU A 120 11.85 -18.70 2.36
C GLU A 120 10.62 -19.58 2.12
N ASN A 121 9.61 -19.49 2.97
CA ASN A 121 8.36 -20.25 2.83
C ASN A 121 7.57 -19.88 1.55
N ALA A 122 7.67 -18.64 1.11
CA ALA A 122 7.04 -18.21 -0.15
C ALA A 122 7.83 -18.72 -1.35
N VAL A 123 9.18 -18.70 -1.28
CA VAL A 123 10.07 -19.20 -2.32
C VAL A 123 9.89 -20.72 -2.48
N GLN A 124 9.88 -21.48 -1.38
CA GLN A 124 9.64 -22.93 -1.39
C GLN A 124 8.28 -23.31 -1.98
N GLY A 125 7.26 -22.48 -1.81
CA GLY A 125 5.93 -22.64 -2.40
C GLY A 125 5.79 -22.07 -3.82
N GLU A 126 6.90 -21.72 -4.50
CA GLU A 126 6.92 -21.10 -5.84
C GLU A 126 6.05 -19.85 -5.98
N LYS A 127 5.76 -19.19 -4.86
CA LYS A 127 4.92 -17.98 -4.84
C LYS A 127 5.76 -16.77 -5.28
N LYS A 128 5.24 -16.02 -6.23
CA LYS A 128 5.83 -14.75 -6.69
C LYS A 128 5.34 -13.54 -5.91
N THR A 129 4.42 -13.75 -4.98
CA THR A 129 3.83 -12.69 -4.16
C THR A 129 3.68 -13.19 -2.74
N TYR A 130 4.14 -12.38 -1.79
CA TYR A 130 3.90 -12.55 -0.36
C TYR A 130 3.14 -11.34 0.15
N ARG A 131 2.03 -11.57 0.82
CA ARG A 131 1.15 -10.54 1.31
C ARG A 131 0.65 -10.93 2.69
N THR A 132 0.90 -10.07 3.67
CA THR A 132 0.41 -10.27 5.03
C THR A 132 0.12 -8.95 5.71
N ILE A 133 -0.87 -8.96 6.57
CA ILE A 133 -1.14 -7.90 7.54
C ILE A 133 -1.20 -8.58 8.91
N ASN A 134 -0.35 -8.13 9.84
CA ASN A 134 -0.44 -8.52 11.24
C ASN A 134 -1.10 -7.38 12.01
N ILE A 135 -2.10 -7.70 12.84
CA ILE A 135 -2.81 -6.73 13.67
C ILE A 135 -2.73 -7.21 15.11
N ASP A 136 -2.08 -6.42 15.98
CA ASP A 136 -1.86 -6.78 17.39
C ASP A 136 -1.17 -8.17 17.52
N GLY A 137 -0.20 -8.48 16.64
CA GLY A 137 0.53 -9.75 16.61
C GLY A 137 -0.21 -10.94 15.98
N ASN A 138 -1.42 -10.75 15.49
CA ASN A 138 -2.19 -11.80 14.82
C ASN A 138 -2.24 -11.56 13.31
N GLU A 139 -1.97 -12.61 12.53
CA GLU A 139 -2.09 -12.53 11.08
C GLU A 139 -3.56 -12.33 10.68
N PHE A 140 -3.79 -11.31 9.86
CA PHE A 140 -5.09 -11.01 9.28
C PHE A 140 -5.13 -11.53 7.85
N GLU A 141 -5.94 -12.57 7.63
CA GLU A 141 -6.05 -13.23 6.33
C GLU A 141 -6.86 -12.40 5.33
N PHE A 142 -6.21 -12.00 4.24
CA PHE A 142 -6.89 -11.32 3.13
C PHE A 142 -6.27 -11.67 1.75
N SER A 143 -5.63 -12.84 1.65
CA SER A 143 -4.93 -13.29 0.44
C SER A 143 -5.87 -13.77 -0.67
N VAL A 144 -7.10 -14.14 -0.35
CA VAL A 144 -8.13 -14.62 -1.30
C VAL A 144 -9.18 -13.55 -1.57
N GLY A 145 -9.90 -13.65 -2.69
CA GLY A 145 -11.02 -12.73 -2.99
C GLY A 145 -10.65 -11.50 -3.83
N PHE A 146 -9.44 -11.45 -4.39
CA PHE A 146 -8.97 -10.31 -5.21
C PHE A 146 -9.52 -10.31 -6.65
N THR A 147 -9.86 -11.47 -7.19
CA THR A 147 -10.26 -11.64 -8.59
C THR A 147 -11.51 -10.86 -8.96
N GLU A 148 -12.47 -10.76 -8.05
CA GLU A 148 -13.76 -10.12 -8.29
C GLU A 148 -13.82 -8.64 -7.87
N LEU A 149 -12.77 -8.08 -7.28
CA LEU A 149 -12.81 -6.72 -6.75
C LEU A 149 -12.98 -5.66 -7.84
N HIS A 150 -12.42 -5.88 -9.03
CA HIS A 150 -12.63 -4.98 -10.16
C HIS A 150 -14.09 -5.01 -10.62
N THR A 151 -14.67 -6.20 -10.76
CA THR A 151 -16.08 -6.37 -11.12
C THR A 151 -17.00 -5.71 -10.10
N LYS A 152 -16.78 -5.96 -8.80
CA LYS A 152 -17.50 -5.30 -7.70
C LYS A 152 -17.39 -3.77 -7.79
N SER A 153 -16.19 -3.26 -8.10
CA SER A 153 -15.97 -1.81 -8.24
C SER A 153 -16.75 -1.22 -9.42
N TYR A 154 -16.74 -1.87 -10.59
CA TYR A 154 -17.53 -1.42 -11.73
C TYR A 154 -19.03 -1.45 -11.45
N GLN A 155 -19.52 -2.51 -10.82
CA GLN A 155 -20.93 -2.61 -10.43
C GLN A 155 -21.36 -1.46 -9.53
N LYS A 156 -20.55 -1.11 -8.52
CA LYS A 156 -20.82 0.04 -7.64
C LYS A 156 -20.78 1.37 -8.38
N ILE A 157 -19.84 1.56 -9.31
CA ILE A 157 -19.77 2.76 -10.13
C ILE A 157 -21.04 2.90 -10.99
N MET A 158 -21.48 1.82 -11.62
CA MET A 158 -22.71 1.81 -12.44
C MET A 158 -23.96 2.08 -11.61
N ALA A 159 -23.99 1.62 -10.36
CA ALA A 159 -25.05 1.92 -9.38
C ALA A 159 -24.98 3.34 -8.79
N GLY A 160 -23.97 4.15 -9.14
CA GLY A 160 -23.76 5.48 -8.56
C GLY A 160 -23.09 5.49 -7.17
N GLU A 161 -22.70 4.33 -6.65
CA GLU A 161 -22.13 4.12 -5.31
C GLU A 161 -20.60 4.05 -5.28
N GLY A 162 -19.91 4.30 -6.40
CA GLY A 162 -18.44 4.27 -6.47
C GLY A 162 -17.81 5.38 -5.62
N PHE A 163 -16.56 5.19 -5.21
CA PHE A 163 -15.81 6.14 -4.38
C PHE A 163 -15.56 7.46 -5.11
N ARG A 164 -15.71 8.58 -4.39
CA ARG A 164 -15.50 9.93 -4.93
C ARG A 164 -14.03 10.33 -4.81
N ILE A 165 -13.60 11.28 -5.65
CA ILE A 165 -12.23 11.85 -5.57
C ILE A 165 -11.95 12.42 -4.18
N SER A 166 -12.91 13.08 -3.54
CA SER A 166 -12.74 13.64 -2.20
C SER A 166 -12.43 12.59 -1.14
N GLU A 167 -12.94 11.36 -1.29
CA GLU A 167 -12.70 10.25 -0.36
C GLU A 167 -11.32 9.62 -0.55
N THR A 168 -10.72 9.78 -1.74
CA THR A 168 -9.43 9.19 -2.09
C THR A 168 -8.28 10.19 -1.99
N ARG A 169 -8.57 11.48 -1.92
CA ARG A 169 -7.57 12.55 -1.78
C ARG A 169 -6.56 12.27 -0.67
N PRO A 170 -6.96 11.86 0.55
CA PRO A 170 -6.00 11.64 1.63
C PRO A 170 -4.95 10.56 1.34
N CYS A 171 -5.28 9.51 0.59
CA CYS A 171 -4.27 8.51 0.22
C CYS A 171 -3.31 9.02 -0.85
N ILE A 172 -3.75 9.92 -1.73
CA ILE A 172 -2.88 10.59 -2.70
C ILE A 172 -1.92 11.56 -2.00
N GLU A 173 -2.37 12.23 -0.95
CA GLU A 173 -1.51 13.08 -0.11
C GLU A 173 -0.41 12.26 0.56
N ILE A 174 -0.72 11.07 1.13
CA ILE A 174 0.31 10.14 1.65
C ILE A 174 1.33 9.77 0.56
N VAL A 175 0.85 9.40 -0.64
CA VAL A 175 1.74 9.06 -1.75
C VAL A 175 2.63 10.24 -2.14
N SER A 176 2.07 11.44 -2.20
CA SER A 176 2.82 12.68 -2.47
C SER A 176 3.90 12.92 -1.42
N ASP A 177 3.55 12.80 -0.14
CA ASP A 177 4.49 12.98 0.97
C ASP A 177 5.64 11.96 0.88
N ILE A 178 5.32 10.68 0.62
CA ILE A 178 6.35 9.64 0.47
C ILE A 178 7.29 9.97 -0.68
N ARG A 179 6.76 10.40 -1.83
CA ARG A 179 7.58 10.74 -3.01
C ARG A 179 8.54 11.90 -2.80
N HIS A 180 8.21 12.82 -1.90
CA HIS A 180 9.03 14.00 -1.60
C HIS A 180 9.79 13.88 -0.28
N ALA A 181 9.65 12.72 0.41
CA ALA A 181 10.32 12.51 1.68
C ALA A 181 11.83 12.26 1.50
N ASN A 182 12.60 12.71 2.46
CA ASN A 182 13.97 12.25 2.67
C ASN A 182 13.91 11.06 3.64
N PRO A 183 14.29 9.83 3.23
CA PRO A 183 14.29 8.69 4.11
C PRO A 183 15.19 8.93 5.32
N ILE A 184 14.66 8.61 6.52
CA ILE A 184 15.40 8.86 7.79
C ILE A 184 16.24 7.67 8.26
N GLY A 185 16.23 6.55 7.51
CA GLY A 185 16.89 5.31 7.91
C GLY A 185 16.16 4.59 9.04
N PHE A 186 16.88 3.74 9.77
CA PHE A 186 16.32 2.82 10.76
C PHE A 186 16.19 3.46 12.14
N VAL A 187 15.45 4.54 12.24
CA VAL A 187 15.22 5.29 13.47
C VAL A 187 13.76 5.17 13.90
N GLY A 188 13.53 4.87 15.17
CA GLY A 188 12.18 4.74 15.73
C GLY A 188 11.50 3.43 15.35
N ASP A 189 10.22 3.51 15.00
CA ASP A 189 9.34 2.36 14.76
C ASP A 189 9.29 2.03 13.26
N TYR A 190 10.09 1.08 12.81
CA TYR A 190 10.22 0.70 11.42
C TYR A 190 9.88 -0.79 11.20
N HIS A 191 9.47 -1.14 10.00
CA HIS A 191 9.16 -2.53 9.63
C HIS A 191 10.45 -3.39 9.64
N PRO A 192 10.45 -4.60 10.25
CA PRO A 192 11.67 -5.44 10.37
C PRO A 192 12.36 -5.72 9.03
N LEU A 193 11.59 -5.96 7.97
CA LEU A 193 12.13 -6.22 6.64
C LEU A 193 12.77 -4.98 5.97
N ALA A 194 12.60 -3.79 6.53
CA ALA A 194 13.26 -2.58 6.01
C ALA A 194 14.80 -2.70 6.05
N LYS A 195 15.34 -3.50 6.97
CA LYS A 195 16.79 -3.77 7.10
C LYS A 195 17.35 -4.72 6.05
N MET A 196 16.52 -5.34 5.22
CA MET A 196 17.03 -6.22 4.17
C MET A 196 18.00 -5.48 3.25
N PRO A 197 19.13 -6.10 2.86
CA PRO A 197 20.11 -5.47 1.98
C PRO A 197 19.47 -4.96 0.69
N LEU A 198 19.94 -3.83 0.18
CA LEU A 198 19.53 -3.32 -1.13
C LEU A 198 20.22 -4.16 -2.21
N SER A 199 19.45 -4.61 -3.18
CA SER A 199 19.98 -5.27 -4.38
C SER A 199 20.42 -4.23 -5.41
N PRO A 200 21.42 -4.53 -6.26
CA PRO A 200 21.78 -3.65 -7.36
C PRO A 200 20.64 -3.58 -8.39
N HIS A 201 20.52 -2.42 -9.03
CA HIS A 201 19.50 -2.25 -10.08
C HIS A 201 19.76 -3.25 -11.24
N PRO A 202 18.73 -3.95 -11.78
CA PRO A 202 18.90 -5.00 -12.79
C PRO A 202 19.59 -4.58 -14.09
N PHE A 203 19.66 -3.28 -14.37
CA PHE A 203 20.34 -2.70 -15.53
C PHE A 203 21.60 -1.89 -15.16
N GLY A 204 22.07 -2.01 -13.90
CA GLY A 204 23.25 -1.27 -13.45
C GLY A 204 23.08 0.25 -13.47
N TRP A 205 21.83 0.74 -13.50
CA TRP A 205 21.58 2.17 -13.38
C TRP A 205 21.87 2.57 -11.94
N ASP A 206 22.79 3.48 -11.76
CA ASP A 206 23.02 4.10 -10.47
C ASP A 206 21.70 4.73 -10.00
N GLU A 207 21.41 4.61 -8.71
CA GLU A 207 20.26 5.26 -8.12
C GLU A 207 20.29 6.73 -8.54
N VAL A 208 19.23 7.16 -9.21
CA VAL A 208 19.12 8.53 -9.69
C VAL A 208 19.32 9.44 -8.49
N LYS A 209 20.47 10.09 -8.46
CA LYS A 209 20.72 11.16 -7.49
C LYS A 209 19.59 12.17 -7.66
N ASN A 210 18.74 12.28 -6.64
CA ASN A 210 17.74 13.33 -6.53
C ASN A 210 18.37 14.71 -6.58
#